data_dd016db312e0fc1498444ea64f7aaf6f
#
_entry.id   dd016db312e0fc1498444ea64f7aaf6f
#
_cell.length_a   1.000
_cell.length_b   1.000
_cell.length_c   1.000
_cell.angle_alpha   90.00
_cell.angle_beta   90.00
_cell.angle_gamma   90.00
#
_symmetry.space_group_name_H-M   'P 1'
#
loop_
_entity.id
_entity.type
_entity.pdbx_description
1 polymer ?
#
loop_
_entity_poly.entity_id
_entity_poly.type
_entity_poly.pdbx_seq_one_letter_code
_entity_poly.pdbx_strand_id
1 'polypeptide(L)'
;MKLVGVDVGGTFTDIVYTDTDTNRTITHKILTTPEDPSQGVLAGLAELCERNAIERAEIDHVLHGTTIATNAVLEYKGARTGMVTSQGFRDIIHIGRHQRPQHYSIMQEIPWQDRPLVRRRHRKTVPERLAPPSGAVLTPLDEDAV
;
A
#
# COMPACT_ATOMS: atom_id res chain seq x y z
N MET A 1 22.19 13.81 17.04
CA MET A 1 20.87 13.84 16.38
C MET A 1 20.09 12.62 16.82
N LYS A 2 18.85 12.81 17.30
CA LYS A 2 17.99 11.76 17.85
C LYS A 2 16.85 11.45 16.87
N LEU A 3 16.82 10.22 16.37
CA LEU A 3 15.92 9.76 15.32
C LEU A 3 15.01 8.65 15.85
N VAL A 4 13.77 8.65 15.40
CA VAL A 4 12.83 7.54 15.62
C VAL A 4 12.36 7.02 14.27
N GLY A 5 12.52 5.73 14.05
CA GLY A 5 11.90 4.99 12.95
C GLY A 5 10.73 4.18 13.47
N VAL A 6 9.60 4.22 12.77
CA VAL A 6 8.40 3.44 13.10
C VAL A 6 8.00 2.64 11.86
N ASP A 7 7.89 1.33 12.00
CA ASP A 7 7.35 0.44 10.97
C ASP A 7 6.06 -0.21 11.47
N VAL A 8 4.95 0.16 10.84
CA VAL A 8 3.62 -0.35 11.20
C VAL A 8 3.25 -1.51 10.29
N GLY A 9 3.37 -2.72 10.84
CA GLY A 9 2.91 -3.95 10.21
C GLY A 9 1.46 -4.30 10.55
N GLY A 10 0.96 -5.39 9.98
CA GLY A 10 -0.41 -5.86 10.24
C GLY A 10 -0.61 -6.44 11.65
N THR A 11 0.45 -6.94 12.30
CA THR A 11 0.39 -7.59 13.63
C THR A 11 1.21 -6.84 14.66
N PHE A 12 2.38 -6.37 14.29
CA PHE A 12 3.30 -5.66 15.18
C PHE A 12 3.70 -4.32 14.60
N THR A 13 3.97 -3.39 15.50
CA THR A 13 4.60 -2.11 15.20
C THR A 13 5.99 -2.13 15.83
N ASP A 14 7.01 -1.98 14.99
CA ASP A 14 8.41 -1.89 15.40
C ASP A 14 8.84 -0.43 15.49
N ILE A 15 9.48 -0.07 16.60
CA ILE A 15 9.96 1.29 16.86
C ILE A 15 11.46 1.21 17.13
N VAL A 16 12.23 2.03 16.44
CA VAL A 16 13.67 2.11 16.59
C VAL A 16 14.04 3.54 16.93
N TYR A 17 14.69 3.75 18.06
CA TYR A 17 15.31 5.02 18.43
C TYR A 17 16.80 4.94 18.20
N THR A 18 17.39 5.96 17.59
CA THR A 18 18.83 6.08 17.40
C THR A 18 19.31 7.48 17.79
N ASP A 19 20.27 7.54 18.70
CA ASP A 19 21.04 8.74 19.00
C ASP A 19 22.40 8.64 18.32
N THR A 20 22.61 9.48 17.30
CA THR A 20 23.85 9.47 16.51
C THR A 20 25.06 10.02 17.25
N ASP A 21 24.85 10.84 18.30
CA ASP A 21 25.93 11.48 19.03
C ASP A 21 26.56 10.50 20.04
N THR A 22 25.74 9.62 20.60
CA THR A 22 26.15 8.56 21.52
C THR A 22 26.25 7.19 20.86
N ASN A 23 25.90 7.06 19.58
CA ASN A 23 25.80 5.80 18.84
C ASN A 23 24.95 4.75 19.56
N ARG A 24 23.89 5.19 20.23
CA ARG A 24 22.96 4.35 20.97
C ARG A 24 21.73 4.06 20.12
N THR A 25 21.42 2.77 19.91
CA THR A 25 20.20 2.32 19.26
C THR A 25 19.37 1.46 20.19
N ILE A 26 18.08 1.71 20.23
CA ILE A 26 17.10 0.98 21.06
C ILE A 26 15.95 0.54 20.15
N THR A 27 15.50 -0.69 20.31
CA THR A 27 14.35 -1.22 19.63
C THR A 27 13.21 -1.49 20.61
N HIS A 28 12.00 -1.22 20.18
CA HIS A 28 10.78 -1.52 20.93
C HIS A 28 9.74 -2.10 19.98
N LYS A 29 9.03 -3.12 20.42
CA LYS A 29 8.00 -3.80 19.62
C LYS A 29 6.72 -3.89 20.43
N ILE A 30 5.62 -3.49 19.78
CA ILE A 30 4.28 -3.57 20.37
C ILE A 30 3.32 -4.25 19.39
N LEU A 31 2.16 -4.65 19.85
CA LEU A 31 1.07 -5.09 18.98
C LEU A 31 0.48 -3.88 18.24
N THR A 32 0.26 -4.04 16.95
CA THR A 32 -0.48 -3.04 16.18
C THR A 32 -1.93 -3.00 16.64
N THR A 33 -2.51 -1.80 16.69
CA THR A 33 -3.93 -1.58 16.94
C THR A 33 -4.67 -1.49 15.59
N PRO A 34 -5.33 -2.57 15.09
CA PRO A 34 -5.85 -2.61 13.73
C PRO A 34 -6.92 -1.55 13.43
N GLU A 35 -7.73 -1.21 14.43
CA GLU A 35 -8.81 -0.20 14.29
C GLU A 35 -8.25 1.21 14.14
N ASP A 36 -7.15 1.51 14.83
CA ASP A 36 -6.45 2.79 14.77
C ASP A 36 -4.94 2.59 15.04
N PRO A 37 -4.15 2.38 14.00
CA PRO A 37 -2.70 2.16 14.13
C PRO A 37 -1.94 3.31 14.81
N SER A 38 -2.49 4.53 14.78
CA SER A 38 -1.85 5.68 15.40
C SER A 38 -1.76 5.56 16.92
N GLN A 39 -2.77 4.95 17.56
CA GLN A 39 -2.78 4.71 18.99
C GLN A 39 -1.64 3.77 19.41
N GLY A 40 -1.42 2.69 18.65
CA GLY A 40 -0.30 1.79 18.87
C GLY A 40 1.04 2.53 18.76
N VAL A 41 1.24 3.30 17.70
CA VAL A 41 2.47 4.08 17.50
C VAL A 41 2.74 5.03 18.68
N LEU A 42 1.72 5.81 19.08
CA LEU A 42 1.87 6.78 20.17
C LEU A 42 2.14 6.09 21.51
N ALA A 43 1.44 5.01 21.81
CA ALA A 43 1.65 4.22 23.02
C ALA A 43 3.06 3.62 23.06
N GLY A 44 3.49 2.98 21.97
CA GLY A 44 4.82 2.37 21.89
C GLY A 44 5.94 3.38 21.96
N LEU A 45 5.78 4.55 21.35
CA LEU A 45 6.77 5.64 21.47
C LEU A 45 6.83 6.16 22.92
N ALA A 46 5.67 6.30 23.57
CA ALA A 46 5.61 6.70 24.98
C ALA A 46 6.35 5.69 25.87
N GLU A 47 6.04 4.39 25.72
CA GLU A 47 6.70 3.34 26.49
C GLU A 47 8.23 3.29 26.24
N LEU A 48 8.66 3.43 24.99
CA LEU A 48 10.08 3.47 24.64
C LEU A 48 10.79 4.62 25.36
N CYS A 49 10.20 5.81 25.32
CA CYS A 49 10.76 7.00 25.96
C CYS A 49 10.84 6.85 27.48
N GLU A 50 9.73 6.41 28.11
CA GLU A 50 9.66 6.23 29.57
C GLU A 50 10.67 5.18 30.08
N ARG A 51 10.73 4.01 29.43
CA ARG A 51 11.66 2.93 29.82
C ARG A 51 13.12 3.28 29.69
N ASN A 52 13.46 4.24 28.83
CA ASN A 52 14.84 4.57 28.51
C ASN A 52 15.25 5.97 28.95
N ALA A 53 14.39 6.67 29.71
CA ALA A 53 14.62 8.05 30.15
C ALA A 53 14.96 9.01 28.99
N ILE A 54 14.18 8.90 27.90
CA ILE A 54 14.32 9.76 26.72
C ILE A 54 13.24 10.83 26.79
N GLU A 55 13.64 12.09 26.76
CA GLU A 55 12.71 13.20 26.66
C GLU A 55 12.16 13.30 25.23
N ARG A 56 10.84 13.26 25.07
CA ARG A 56 10.18 13.29 23.75
C ARG A 56 10.52 14.54 22.95
N ALA A 57 10.72 15.68 23.66
CA ALA A 57 11.08 16.95 23.04
C ALA A 57 12.51 16.96 22.43
N GLU A 58 13.32 15.97 22.75
CA GLU A 58 14.68 15.83 22.21
C GLU A 58 14.73 15.03 20.90
N ILE A 59 13.61 14.46 20.45
CA ILE A 59 13.53 13.72 19.18
C ILE A 59 13.52 14.71 18.02
N ASP A 60 14.58 14.68 17.23
CA ASP A 60 14.75 15.59 16.10
C ASP A 60 13.86 15.20 14.89
N HIS A 61 13.74 13.90 14.60
CA HIS A 61 12.99 13.40 13.45
C HIS A 61 12.28 12.09 13.77
N VAL A 62 11.06 11.96 13.20
CA VAL A 62 10.30 10.71 13.17
C VAL A 62 10.09 10.29 11.73
N LEU A 63 10.54 9.08 11.41
CA LEU A 63 10.41 8.43 10.12
C LEU A 63 9.34 7.33 10.25
N HIS A 64 8.31 7.37 9.41
CA HIS A 64 7.20 6.42 9.48
C HIS A 64 7.10 5.60 8.19
N GLY A 65 7.09 4.29 8.31
CA GLY A 65 6.78 3.34 7.26
C GLY A 65 5.56 2.50 7.63
N THR A 66 4.85 2.00 6.62
CA THR A 66 3.74 1.07 6.84
C THR A 66 3.57 0.11 5.70
N THR A 67 3.25 -1.15 6.01
CA THR A 67 2.93 -2.20 5.03
C THR A 67 1.43 -2.53 5.01
N ILE A 68 0.59 -1.77 5.72
CA ILE A 68 -0.85 -2.05 5.87
C ILE A 68 -1.54 -2.16 4.49
N ALA A 69 -1.28 -1.20 3.59
CA ALA A 69 -1.87 -1.21 2.25
C ALA A 69 -1.40 -2.41 1.42
N THR A 70 -0.11 -2.72 1.48
CA THR A 70 0.47 -3.89 0.82
C THR A 70 -0.16 -5.19 1.34
N ASN A 71 -0.28 -5.33 2.65
CA ASN A 71 -0.90 -6.49 3.28
C ASN A 71 -2.39 -6.61 2.90
N ALA A 72 -3.14 -5.51 2.88
CA ALA A 72 -4.53 -5.51 2.44
C ALA A 72 -4.69 -6.02 0.99
N VAL A 73 -3.78 -5.65 0.09
CA VAL A 73 -3.76 -6.13 -1.30
C VAL A 73 -3.41 -7.62 -1.37
N LEU A 74 -2.35 -8.05 -0.67
CA LEU A 74 -1.89 -9.45 -0.68
C LEU A 74 -2.91 -10.40 -0.06
N GLU A 75 -3.60 -9.97 0.99
CA GLU A 75 -4.61 -10.76 1.68
C GLU A 75 -6.01 -10.64 1.05
N TYR A 76 -6.16 -9.78 0.04
CA TYR A 76 -7.48 -9.45 -0.56
C TYR A 76 -8.49 -8.92 0.47
N LYS A 77 -8.00 -8.30 1.54
CA LYS A 77 -8.80 -7.65 2.59
C LYS A 77 -8.94 -6.16 2.31
N GLY A 78 -9.64 -5.83 1.24
CA GLY A 78 -9.86 -4.43 0.85
C GLY A 78 -11.35 -4.12 0.67
N ALA A 79 -11.64 -2.85 0.44
CA ALA A 79 -12.97 -2.40 0.07
C ALA A 79 -13.40 -3.02 -1.26
N ARG A 80 -14.71 -3.10 -1.49
CA ARG A 80 -15.25 -3.48 -2.79
C ARG A 80 -14.93 -2.36 -3.79
N THR A 81 -14.04 -2.67 -4.74
CA THR A 81 -13.49 -1.69 -5.68
C THR A 81 -14.18 -1.78 -7.04
N GLY A 82 -14.51 -0.63 -7.62
CA GLY A 82 -14.87 -0.46 -9.02
C GLY A 82 -13.70 0.12 -9.82
N MET A 83 -13.73 -0.05 -11.14
CA MET A 83 -12.77 0.52 -12.07
C MET A 83 -13.52 1.19 -13.23
N VAL A 84 -13.15 2.44 -13.50
CA VAL A 84 -13.53 3.14 -14.74
C VAL A 84 -12.27 3.25 -15.60
N THR A 85 -12.38 2.95 -16.89
CA THR A 85 -11.25 2.97 -17.82
C THR A 85 -11.72 3.34 -19.23
N SER A 86 -10.77 3.64 -20.10
CA SER A 86 -11.04 3.93 -21.52
C SER A 86 -11.76 2.78 -22.21
N GLN A 87 -12.67 3.08 -23.09
CA GLN A 87 -13.33 2.09 -23.94
C GLN A 87 -12.30 1.23 -24.69
N GLY A 88 -12.50 -0.10 -24.65
CA GLY A 88 -11.57 -1.10 -25.16
C GLY A 88 -10.58 -1.66 -24.15
N PHE A 89 -10.44 -1.05 -22.95
CA PHE A 89 -9.45 -1.46 -21.94
C PHE A 89 -10.05 -2.15 -20.70
N ARG A 90 -11.35 -2.50 -20.72
CA ARG A 90 -12.04 -3.15 -19.59
C ARG A 90 -11.32 -4.37 -19.03
N ASP A 91 -10.73 -5.17 -19.91
CA ASP A 91 -10.15 -6.46 -19.54
C ASP A 91 -8.62 -6.43 -19.39
N ILE A 92 -8.00 -5.23 -19.37
CA ILE A 92 -6.55 -5.08 -19.26
C ILE A 92 -5.96 -5.76 -18.03
N ILE A 93 -6.64 -5.66 -16.86
CA ILE A 93 -6.18 -6.32 -15.64
C ILE A 93 -6.41 -7.84 -15.65
N HIS A 94 -7.29 -8.35 -16.51
CA HIS A 94 -7.48 -9.78 -16.71
C HIS A 94 -6.44 -10.35 -17.69
N ILE A 95 -6.15 -9.61 -18.75
CA ILE A 95 -5.14 -9.97 -19.74
C ILE A 95 -3.73 -9.92 -19.12
N GLY A 96 -3.50 -8.94 -18.21
CA GLY A 96 -2.20 -8.71 -17.62
C GLY A 96 -1.17 -8.36 -18.68
N ARG A 97 0.05 -8.86 -18.52
CA ARG A 97 1.15 -8.72 -19.50
C ARG A 97 1.31 -9.94 -20.40
N HIS A 98 0.26 -10.76 -20.56
CA HIS A 98 0.32 -12.06 -21.24
C HIS A 98 1.39 -13.01 -20.66
N GLN A 99 1.77 -12.82 -19.41
CA GLN A 99 2.73 -13.70 -18.74
C GLN A 99 2.09 -15.06 -18.48
N ARG A 100 2.79 -16.10 -18.85
CA ARG A 100 2.42 -17.47 -18.55
C ARG A 100 3.39 -18.02 -17.51
N PRO A 101 2.92 -18.47 -16.33
CA PRO A 101 3.78 -19.11 -15.35
C PRO A 101 4.45 -20.36 -15.90
N GLN A 102 3.76 -21.08 -16.79
CA GLN A 102 4.26 -22.30 -17.45
C GLN A 102 4.02 -22.21 -18.95
N HIS A 103 5.11 -22.05 -19.74
CA HIS A 103 5.02 -21.75 -21.17
C HIS A 103 4.30 -22.81 -22.00
N TYR A 104 4.39 -24.07 -21.63
CA TYR A 104 3.86 -25.22 -22.40
C TYR A 104 2.66 -25.89 -21.77
N SER A 105 2.17 -25.43 -20.62
CA SER A 105 1.00 -26.01 -19.97
C SER A 105 -0.29 -25.40 -20.52
N ILE A 106 -1.25 -26.27 -20.83
CA ILE A 106 -2.63 -25.86 -21.16
C ILE A 106 -3.48 -25.72 -19.88
N MET A 107 -3.02 -26.30 -18.77
CA MET A 107 -3.64 -26.26 -17.45
C MET A 107 -2.88 -25.25 -16.57
N GLN A 108 -3.19 -23.97 -16.72
CA GLN A 108 -2.55 -22.92 -15.94
C GLN A 108 -3.52 -22.32 -14.95
N GLU A 109 -3.09 -22.19 -13.71
CA GLU A 109 -3.70 -21.29 -12.75
C GLU A 109 -3.08 -19.90 -12.94
N ILE A 110 -3.91 -18.90 -13.19
CA ILE A 110 -3.50 -17.51 -13.38
C ILE A 110 -4.11 -16.68 -12.25
N PRO A 111 -3.36 -16.43 -11.17
CA PRO A 111 -3.92 -15.88 -9.93
C PRO A 111 -4.67 -14.56 -10.11
N TRP A 112 -4.20 -13.67 -11.00
CA TRP A 112 -4.88 -12.39 -11.26
C TRP A 112 -6.19 -12.55 -12.05
N GLN A 113 -6.43 -13.70 -12.68
CA GLN A 113 -7.70 -14.02 -13.34
C GLN A 113 -8.69 -14.63 -12.34
N ASP A 114 -8.23 -15.50 -11.46
CA ASP A 114 -9.05 -16.20 -10.48
C ASP A 114 -9.48 -15.25 -9.34
N ARG A 115 -8.56 -14.42 -8.88
CA ARG A 115 -8.79 -13.44 -7.80
C ARG A 115 -8.45 -12.02 -8.25
N PRO A 116 -9.19 -11.43 -9.19
CA PRO A 116 -8.91 -10.08 -9.64
C PRO A 116 -9.24 -9.06 -8.54
N LEU A 117 -8.39 -8.02 -8.40
CA LEU A 117 -8.62 -6.90 -7.49
C LEU A 117 -9.97 -6.20 -7.74
N VAL A 118 -10.36 -6.13 -9.00
CA VAL A 118 -11.67 -5.62 -9.41
C VAL A 118 -12.38 -6.69 -10.22
N ARG A 119 -13.53 -7.15 -9.76
CA ARG A 119 -14.33 -8.13 -10.50
C ARG A 119 -14.83 -7.54 -11.81
N ARG A 120 -14.90 -8.33 -12.90
CA ARG A 120 -15.25 -7.89 -14.25
C ARG A 120 -16.58 -7.08 -14.30
N ARG A 121 -17.57 -7.47 -13.51
CA ARG A 121 -18.87 -6.77 -13.43
C ARG A 121 -18.77 -5.33 -12.87
N HIS A 122 -17.68 -5.02 -12.17
CA HIS A 122 -17.41 -3.70 -11.59
C HIS A 122 -16.42 -2.89 -12.41
N ARG A 123 -16.07 -3.35 -13.62
CA ARG A 123 -15.23 -2.62 -14.57
C ARG A 123 -16.12 -1.97 -15.59
N LYS A 124 -16.18 -0.66 -15.60
CA LYS A 124 -16.92 0.17 -16.54
C LYS A 124 -15.95 0.86 -17.50
N THR A 125 -16.43 1.19 -18.67
CA THR A 125 -15.63 1.91 -19.67
C THR A 125 -16.36 3.17 -20.12
N VAL A 126 -15.57 4.20 -20.37
CA VAL A 126 -16.06 5.48 -20.89
C VAL A 126 -15.39 5.77 -22.23
N PRO A 127 -16.12 6.38 -23.19
CA PRO A 127 -15.52 6.87 -24.43
C PRO A 127 -14.51 7.99 -24.11
N GLU A 128 -13.25 7.74 -24.37
CA GLU A 128 -12.16 8.73 -24.34
C GLU A 128 -10.90 8.12 -24.97
N ARG A 129 -10.00 8.94 -25.46
CA ARG A 129 -8.69 8.48 -25.96
C ARG A 129 -7.63 9.57 -25.93
N LEU A 130 -6.47 9.23 -25.38
CA LEU A 130 -5.26 10.04 -25.45
C LEU A 130 -4.22 9.37 -26.35
N ALA A 131 -3.45 10.17 -27.08
CA ALA A 131 -2.35 9.70 -27.91
C ALA A 131 -1.06 9.56 -27.09
N PRO A 132 -0.40 8.40 -27.09
CA PRO A 132 0.94 8.27 -26.52
C PRO A 132 1.99 8.82 -27.52
N PRO A 133 3.14 9.33 -27.05
CA PRO A 133 3.47 9.70 -25.67
C PRO A 133 3.02 11.13 -25.33
N SER A 134 2.46 11.88 -26.29
CA SER A 134 2.18 13.33 -26.17
C SER A 134 1.06 13.65 -25.19
N GLY A 135 0.14 12.72 -24.92
CA GLY A 135 -1.09 12.98 -24.16
C GLY A 135 -2.12 13.81 -24.94
N ALA A 136 -1.93 14.02 -26.25
CA ALA A 136 -2.90 14.75 -27.06
C ALA A 136 -4.27 14.06 -27.05
N VAL A 137 -5.34 14.83 -26.89
CA VAL A 137 -6.71 14.30 -26.86
C VAL A 137 -7.13 13.91 -28.27
N LEU A 138 -7.32 12.61 -28.50
CA LEU A 138 -7.87 12.07 -29.75
C LEU A 138 -9.40 11.99 -29.70
N THR A 139 -9.93 11.60 -28.56
CA THR A 139 -11.36 11.57 -28.28
C THR A 139 -11.58 12.19 -26.91
N PRO A 140 -12.34 13.29 -26.79
CA PRO A 140 -12.67 13.88 -25.50
C PRO A 140 -13.42 12.90 -24.60
N LEU A 141 -13.30 13.10 -23.28
CA LEU A 141 -14.06 12.33 -22.31
C LEU A 141 -15.56 12.61 -22.49
N ASP A 142 -16.32 11.54 -22.58
CA ASP A 142 -17.77 11.62 -22.51
C ASP A 142 -18.18 11.69 -21.03
N GLU A 143 -18.40 12.91 -20.52
CA GLU A 143 -18.73 13.16 -19.13
C GLU A 143 -20.11 12.61 -18.74
N ASP A 144 -21.05 12.51 -19.70
CA ASP A 144 -22.39 11.96 -19.46
C ASP A 144 -22.35 10.43 -19.28
N ALA A 145 -21.29 9.79 -19.78
CA ALA A 145 -21.10 8.34 -19.63
C ALA A 145 -20.40 7.95 -18.33
N VAL A 146 -19.86 8.91 -17.57
CA VAL A 146 -19.17 8.67 -16.31
C VAL A 146 -20.17 8.48 -15.16
#